data_527c49dd5fba75deaabb2810944d4a46
#
_entry.id   527c49dd5fba75deaabb2810944d4a46
#
_cell.length_a   1.000
_cell.length_b   1.000
_cell.length_c   1.000
_cell.angle_alpha   90.00
_cell.angle_beta   90.00
_cell.angle_gamma   90.00
#
_symmetry.space_group_name_H-M   'P 1'
#
loop_
_entity.id
_entity.type
_entity.pdbx_description
1 polymer ?
#
loop_
_entity_poly.entity_id
_entity_poly.type
_entity_poly.pdbx_seq_one_letter_code
_entity_poly.pdbx_strand_id
1 'polypeptide(L)'
;MKHIISLTVLAALLLILAATGLARAEEVTLRVGDQKAGLKALLEVSGQTKDLPYKIQWSEFPAAAPILEALNTEALDVGYTGDLAFLTVYSAGAPIRAIGGSRSAARSQAILVPKDSPARTIADLRGKRLAGNKGGWGQFLILAALEQAGIPADQVKWSYLGPIDARAALASGSIDAWAIWEPYVSTAVVQDGARVIADGTGLTPTITFLVATQDAIAQRRAALVDFRRRLYAAWTWGLDHIPTYAAYNASLTGLPEPIVARAYEDDHRTPLQIDDSVVAEVQQAADRSLRYGILPRKLDVAAAIDRSFDGPAVTQ
;
A
#
# COMPACT_ATOMS: atom_id res chain seq x y z
N MET A 1 -17.77 17.15 -69.53
CA MET A 1 -18.54 16.96 -68.32
C MET A 1 -18.15 15.73 -67.51
N LYS A 2 -17.74 14.58 -68.10
CA LYS A 2 -17.39 13.36 -67.35
C LYS A 2 -16.10 13.46 -66.49
N HIS A 3 -15.11 14.29 -66.84
CA HIS A 3 -13.84 14.41 -66.10
C HIS A 3 -13.92 15.35 -64.88
N ILE A 4 -14.89 16.27 -64.80
CA ILE A 4 -15.05 17.20 -63.66
C ILE A 4 -15.74 16.50 -62.52
N ILE A 5 -16.65 15.58 -62.82
CA ILE A 5 -17.34 14.77 -61.73
C ILE A 5 -16.35 13.80 -61.04
N SER A 6 -15.35 13.30 -61.79
CA SER A 6 -14.35 12.37 -61.22
C SER A 6 -13.40 13.06 -60.24
N LEU A 7 -13.03 14.33 -60.49
CA LEU A 7 -12.12 15.07 -59.59
C LEU A 7 -12.80 15.50 -58.29
N THR A 8 -14.08 15.89 -58.34
CA THR A 8 -14.84 16.27 -57.15
C THR A 8 -15.14 15.09 -56.26
N VAL A 9 -15.40 13.91 -56.80
CA VAL A 9 -15.60 12.68 -56.04
C VAL A 9 -14.30 12.22 -55.36
N LEU A 10 -13.15 12.34 -56.05
CA LEU A 10 -11.85 12.00 -55.50
C LEU A 10 -11.43 12.97 -54.38
N ALA A 11 -11.70 14.26 -54.52
CA ALA A 11 -11.44 15.27 -53.51
C ALA A 11 -12.34 15.08 -52.25
N ALA A 12 -13.60 14.70 -52.45
CA ALA A 12 -14.51 14.38 -51.34
C ALA A 12 -14.10 13.11 -50.59
N LEU A 13 -13.61 12.07 -51.31
CA LEU A 13 -13.08 10.85 -50.66
C LEU A 13 -11.81 11.15 -49.87
N LEU A 14 -10.90 11.98 -50.35
CA LEU A 14 -9.68 12.40 -49.65
C LEU A 14 -9.99 13.25 -48.41
N LEU A 15 -11.01 14.09 -48.44
CA LEU A 15 -11.48 14.87 -47.31
C LEU A 15 -12.13 13.98 -46.23
N ILE A 16 -12.86 12.95 -46.63
CA ILE A 16 -13.46 11.96 -45.69
C ILE A 16 -12.35 11.09 -45.04
N LEU A 17 -11.33 10.69 -45.79
CA LEU A 17 -10.18 9.97 -45.21
C LEU A 17 -9.34 10.86 -44.27
N ALA A 18 -9.21 12.15 -44.53
CA ALA A 18 -8.51 13.09 -43.66
C ALA A 18 -9.31 13.40 -42.36
N ALA A 19 -10.65 13.35 -42.45
CA ALA A 19 -11.51 13.55 -41.27
C ALA A 19 -11.55 12.32 -40.31
N THR A 20 -11.25 11.13 -40.81
CA THR A 20 -11.20 9.91 -40.00
C THR A 20 -9.86 9.71 -39.26
N GLY A 21 -8.83 10.52 -39.60
CA GLY A 21 -7.47 10.41 -38.99
C GLY A 21 -7.26 11.18 -37.67
N LEU A 22 -8.24 11.94 -37.19
CA LEU A 22 -8.14 12.75 -35.97
C LEU A 22 -9.08 12.25 -34.86
N ALA A 23 -9.28 10.94 -34.75
CA ALA A 23 -9.71 10.41 -33.46
C ALA A 23 -8.54 10.64 -32.50
N ARG A 24 -8.56 11.79 -31.80
CA ARG A 24 -7.66 12.07 -30.69
C ARG A 24 -7.88 10.92 -29.72
N ALA A 25 -6.88 10.04 -29.61
CA ALA A 25 -6.94 8.97 -28.61
C ALA A 25 -7.29 9.63 -27.27
N GLU A 26 -8.39 9.21 -26.68
CA GLU A 26 -8.81 9.74 -25.38
C GLU A 26 -7.63 9.56 -24.41
N GLU A 27 -7.17 10.65 -23.82
CA GLU A 27 -5.99 10.64 -22.98
C GLU A 27 -6.31 9.78 -21.76
N VAL A 28 -5.61 8.65 -21.64
CA VAL A 28 -5.81 7.70 -20.56
C VAL A 28 -5.62 8.39 -19.21
N THR A 29 -6.61 8.30 -18.33
CA THR A 29 -6.50 8.76 -16.94
C THR A 29 -6.46 7.55 -16.03
N LEU A 30 -5.43 7.48 -15.19
CA LEU A 30 -5.28 6.48 -14.14
C LEU A 30 -5.73 7.07 -12.79
N ARG A 31 -6.79 6.51 -12.21
CA ARG A 31 -7.32 6.92 -10.89
C ARG A 31 -6.58 6.16 -9.80
N VAL A 32 -5.76 6.86 -9.02
CA VAL A 32 -4.83 6.27 -8.07
C VAL A 32 -5.24 6.61 -6.63
N GLY A 33 -5.45 5.57 -5.82
CA GLY A 33 -5.65 5.70 -4.38
C GLY A 33 -4.32 5.69 -3.64
N ASP A 34 -4.08 6.72 -2.83
CA ASP A 34 -2.86 6.88 -2.04
C ASP A 34 -3.17 7.27 -0.60
N GLN A 35 -2.20 7.12 0.28
CA GLN A 35 -2.22 7.70 1.61
C GLN A 35 -1.46 9.03 1.59
N LYS A 36 -1.80 9.94 2.51
CA LYS A 36 -1.18 11.27 2.56
C LYS A 36 0.35 11.16 2.53
N ALA A 37 0.96 11.92 1.61
CA ALA A 37 2.40 11.95 1.39
C ALA A 37 3.04 10.57 1.09
N GLY A 38 2.26 9.66 0.48
CA GLY A 38 2.69 8.31 0.10
C GLY A 38 3.33 8.25 -1.28
N LEU A 39 2.68 7.50 -2.21
CA LEU A 39 3.21 7.27 -3.56
C LEU A 39 3.38 8.55 -4.37
N LYS A 40 2.39 9.47 -4.27
CA LYS A 40 2.43 10.74 -4.98
C LYS A 40 3.68 11.53 -4.63
N ALA A 41 3.93 11.71 -3.34
CA ALA A 41 5.10 12.45 -2.86
C ALA A 41 6.42 11.83 -3.32
N LEU A 42 6.53 10.50 -3.26
CA LEU A 42 7.70 9.77 -3.71
C LEU A 42 7.93 9.92 -5.22
N LEU A 43 6.89 9.74 -6.05
CA LEU A 43 6.99 9.89 -7.49
C LEU A 43 7.34 11.33 -7.93
N GLU A 44 6.79 12.33 -7.23
CA GLU A 44 7.07 13.75 -7.50
C GLU A 44 8.53 14.11 -7.17
N VAL A 45 8.99 13.80 -5.96
CA VAL A 45 10.34 14.16 -5.51
C VAL A 45 11.43 13.39 -6.26
N SER A 46 11.16 12.15 -6.66
CA SER A 46 12.08 11.34 -7.49
C SER A 46 12.05 11.70 -8.98
N GLY A 47 11.18 12.63 -9.39
CA GLY A 47 11.04 13.04 -10.79
C GLY A 47 10.34 12.01 -11.68
N GLN A 48 9.71 10.99 -11.11
CA GLN A 48 9.05 9.92 -11.88
C GLN A 48 7.67 10.32 -12.43
N THR A 49 7.20 11.54 -12.14
CA THR A 49 5.97 12.12 -12.74
C THR A 49 6.24 12.88 -14.03
N LYS A 50 7.49 13.01 -14.48
CA LYS A 50 7.84 13.68 -15.72
C LYS A 50 7.47 12.84 -16.94
N ASP A 51 7.01 13.50 -18.01
CA ASP A 51 6.73 12.88 -19.31
C ASP A 51 5.84 11.63 -19.23
N LEU A 52 4.76 11.73 -18.44
CA LEU A 52 3.75 10.66 -18.32
C LEU A 52 2.93 10.57 -19.63
N PRO A 53 2.78 9.38 -20.24
CA PRO A 53 1.93 9.19 -21.41
C PRO A 53 0.44 9.05 -21.06
N TYR A 54 0.05 9.33 -19.81
CA TYR A 54 -1.30 9.33 -19.27
C TYR A 54 -1.42 10.36 -18.14
N LYS A 55 -2.65 10.71 -17.76
CA LYS A 55 -2.92 11.53 -16.57
C LYS A 55 -3.04 10.66 -15.33
N ILE A 56 -2.63 11.19 -14.17
CA ILE A 56 -2.91 10.59 -12.88
C ILE A 56 -3.91 11.46 -12.13
N GLN A 57 -5.02 10.87 -11.72
CA GLN A 57 -5.96 11.46 -10.80
C GLN A 57 -5.75 10.83 -9.41
N TRP A 58 -5.18 11.61 -8.51
CA TRP A 58 -4.91 11.19 -7.14
C TRP A 58 -6.12 11.35 -6.23
N SER A 59 -6.36 10.36 -5.37
CA SER A 59 -7.30 10.41 -4.25
C SER A 59 -6.58 10.00 -2.98
N GLU A 60 -6.59 10.85 -1.96
CA GLU A 60 -5.90 10.58 -0.69
C GLU A 60 -6.87 10.01 0.35
N PHE A 61 -6.39 9.01 1.08
CA PHE A 61 -7.14 8.28 2.09
C PHE A 61 -6.35 8.15 3.40
N PRO A 62 -7.02 8.03 4.56
CA PRO A 62 -6.34 7.92 5.85
C PRO A 62 -5.71 6.55 6.11
N ALA A 63 -6.15 5.50 5.39
CA ALA A 63 -5.70 4.11 5.59
C ALA A 63 -6.02 3.24 4.37
N ALA A 64 -5.56 1.97 4.39
CA ALA A 64 -5.79 1.00 3.31
C ALA A 64 -7.27 0.61 3.11
N ALA A 65 -8.06 0.51 4.18
CA ALA A 65 -9.45 0.04 4.09
C ALA A 65 -10.30 0.89 3.13
N PRO A 66 -10.38 2.23 3.24
CA PRO A 66 -11.15 3.03 2.31
C PRO A 66 -10.57 3.04 0.87
N ILE A 67 -9.26 2.80 0.67
CA ILE A 67 -8.69 2.59 -0.68
C ILE A 67 -9.27 1.31 -1.28
N LEU A 68 -9.31 0.23 -0.50
CA LEU A 68 -9.83 -1.07 -0.94
C LEU A 68 -11.34 -1.04 -1.21
N GLU A 69 -12.11 -0.27 -0.44
CA GLU A 69 -13.52 -0.02 -0.71
C GLU A 69 -13.72 0.72 -2.03
N ALA A 70 -12.92 1.75 -2.30
CA ALA A 70 -12.95 2.49 -3.55
C ALA A 70 -12.49 1.66 -4.76
N LEU A 71 -11.53 0.74 -4.59
CA LEU A 71 -11.16 -0.26 -5.60
C LEU A 71 -12.28 -1.27 -5.84
N ASN A 72 -12.92 -1.77 -4.78
CA ASN A 72 -14.02 -2.73 -4.89
C ASN A 72 -15.24 -2.16 -5.62
N THR A 73 -15.47 -0.86 -5.54
CA THR A 73 -16.53 -0.13 -6.26
C THR A 73 -16.06 0.46 -7.59
N GLU A 74 -14.84 0.15 -8.04
CA GLU A 74 -14.22 0.66 -9.27
C GLU A 74 -14.15 2.21 -9.35
N ALA A 75 -14.22 2.89 -8.20
CA ALA A 75 -13.98 4.34 -8.11
C ALA A 75 -12.50 4.69 -8.33
N LEU A 76 -11.60 3.72 -8.11
CA LEU A 76 -10.17 3.79 -8.40
C LEU A 76 -9.79 2.70 -9.41
N ASP A 77 -8.68 2.91 -10.11
CA ASP A 77 -8.06 1.92 -11.00
C ASP A 77 -6.97 1.11 -10.28
N VAL A 78 -6.22 1.79 -9.42
CA VAL A 78 -5.09 1.22 -8.68
C VAL A 78 -4.92 1.90 -7.33
N GLY A 79 -4.44 1.15 -6.34
CA GLY A 79 -4.13 1.66 -5.01
C GLY A 79 -3.01 0.87 -4.36
N TYR A 80 -2.46 1.41 -3.27
CA TYR A 80 -1.34 0.81 -2.56
C TYR A 80 -1.77 0.44 -1.14
N THR A 81 -1.75 -0.86 -0.82
CA THR A 81 -2.33 -1.38 0.42
C THR A 81 -1.51 -2.55 0.99
N GLY A 82 -1.50 -2.70 2.31
CA GLY A 82 -0.89 -3.86 2.94
C GLY A 82 -1.51 -5.18 2.48
N ASP A 83 -0.70 -6.22 2.42
CA ASP A 83 -1.03 -7.55 1.94
C ASP A 83 -2.27 -8.16 2.63
N LEU A 84 -2.32 -8.12 3.96
CA LEU A 84 -3.43 -8.72 4.73
C LEU A 84 -4.74 -7.96 4.55
N ALA A 85 -4.71 -6.63 4.46
CA ALA A 85 -5.89 -5.84 4.17
C ALA A 85 -6.42 -6.15 2.76
N PHE A 86 -5.53 -6.24 1.76
CA PHE A 86 -5.87 -6.66 0.41
C PHE A 86 -6.51 -8.06 0.40
N LEU A 87 -5.88 -9.05 1.03
CA LEU A 87 -6.40 -10.42 1.08
C LEU A 87 -7.77 -10.49 1.77
N THR A 88 -8.01 -9.67 2.78
CA THR A 88 -9.31 -9.61 3.47
C THR A 88 -10.41 -9.19 2.49
N VAL A 89 -10.21 -8.12 1.72
CA VAL A 89 -11.20 -7.61 0.75
C VAL A 89 -11.30 -8.52 -0.48
N TYR A 90 -10.16 -9.07 -0.96
CA TYR A 90 -10.15 -10.09 -2.00
C TYR A 90 -10.96 -11.34 -1.60
N SER A 91 -10.84 -11.77 -0.33
CA SER A 91 -11.59 -12.91 0.20
C SER A 91 -13.11 -12.70 0.16
N ALA A 92 -13.56 -11.45 0.23
CA ALA A 92 -14.96 -11.09 0.12
C ALA A 92 -15.47 -11.05 -1.34
N GLY A 93 -14.60 -11.30 -2.33
CA GLY A 93 -14.95 -11.38 -3.75
C GLY A 93 -14.70 -10.12 -4.56
N ALA A 94 -13.97 -9.15 -4.03
CA ALA A 94 -13.63 -7.93 -4.77
C ALA A 94 -12.88 -8.24 -6.08
N PRO A 95 -13.20 -7.57 -7.21
CA PRO A 95 -12.59 -7.81 -8.52
C PRO A 95 -11.23 -7.11 -8.65
N ILE A 96 -10.31 -7.42 -7.75
CA ILE A 96 -8.99 -6.80 -7.63
C ILE A 96 -7.86 -7.83 -7.71
N ARG A 97 -6.66 -7.40 -8.15
CA ARG A 97 -5.44 -8.23 -8.20
C ARG A 97 -4.23 -7.41 -7.74
N ALA A 98 -3.30 -8.06 -7.06
CA ALA A 98 -1.98 -7.49 -6.85
C ALA A 98 -1.17 -7.57 -8.16
N ILE A 99 -0.62 -6.43 -8.62
CA ILE A 99 0.15 -6.31 -9.86
C ILE A 99 1.60 -5.91 -9.63
N GLY A 100 2.02 -5.80 -8.39
CA GLY A 100 3.35 -5.43 -7.94
C GLY A 100 3.34 -5.15 -6.45
N GLY A 101 4.48 -4.75 -5.90
CA GLY A 101 4.55 -4.43 -4.48
C GLY A 101 5.92 -3.98 -4.03
N SER A 102 6.02 -3.76 -2.74
CA SER A 102 7.28 -3.50 -2.04
C SER A 102 7.35 -4.27 -0.73
N ARG A 103 8.56 -4.41 -0.23
CA ARG A 103 8.85 -4.96 1.10
C ARG A 103 9.47 -3.89 1.97
N SER A 104 8.95 -3.75 3.18
CA SER A 104 9.53 -2.93 4.23
C SER A 104 10.39 -3.77 5.17
N ALA A 105 11.34 -3.15 5.86
CA ALA A 105 12.05 -3.82 6.94
C ALA A 105 11.08 -4.13 8.11
N ALA A 106 11.36 -5.19 8.84
CA ALA A 106 10.47 -5.66 9.92
C ALA A 106 10.22 -4.60 11.00
N ARG A 107 11.22 -3.77 11.29
CA ARG A 107 11.12 -2.69 12.27
C ARG A 107 10.20 -1.54 11.86
N SER A 108 9.72 -1.52 10.60
CA SER A 108 8.69 -0.57 10.15
C SER A 108 7.34 -0.77 10.83
N GLN A 109 7.15 -1.85 11.56
CA GLN A 109 5.96 -2.18 12.32
C GLN A 109 6.34 -2.51 13.76
N ALA A 110 5.60 -1.99 14.72
CA ALA A 110 5.92 -2.22 16.13
C ALA A 110 4.68 -2.31 17.02
N ILE A 111 4.84 -2.99 18.16
CA ILE A 111 3.93 -2.92 19.31
C ILE A 111 4.54 -1.94 20.30
N LEU A 112 3.83 -0.84 20.51
CA LEU A 112 4.22 0.27 21.35
C LEU A 112 3.49 0.24 22.70
N VAL A 113 4.17 0.67 23.75
CA VAL A 113 3.59 0.94 25.06
C VAL A 113 3.94 2.37 25.50
N PRO A 114 3.17 2.98 26.43
CA PRO A 114 3.50 4.29 26.97
C PRO A 114 4.90 4.30 27.61
N LYS A 115 5.53 5.48 27.65
CA LYS A 115 6.86 5.72 28.25
C LYS A 115 7.00 5.05 29.63
N ASP A 116 6.03 5.29 30.50
CA ASP A 116 6.05 4.86 31.90
C ASP A 116 5.34 3.51 32.13
N SER A 117 4.98 2.81 31.06
CA SER A 117 4.37 1.49 31.17
C SER A 117 5.31 0.51 31.88
N PRO A 118 4.82 -0.32 32.81
CA PRO A 118 5.62 -1.39 33.40
C PRO A 118 5.91 -2.53 32.43
N ALA A 119 5.13 -2.66 31.32
CA ALA A 119 5.31 -3.72 30.36
C ALA A 119 6.68 -3.60 29.64
N ARG A 120 7.41 -4.70 29.55
CA ARG A 120 8.73 -4.83 28.90
C ARG A 120 8.70 -5.88 27.79
N THR A 121 7.80 -6.83 27.87
CA THR A 121 7.67 -7.97 26.98
C THR A 121 6.21 -8.17 26.57
N ILE A 122 5.98 -9.00 25.57
CA ILE A 122 4.61 -9.37 25.15
C ILE A 122 3.87 -10.12 26.30
N ALA A 123 4.58 -10.86 27.16
CA ALA A 123 3.97 -11.56 28.28
C ALA A 123 3.28 -10.60 29.28
N ASP A 124 3.78 -9.38 29.40
CA ASP A 124 3.21 -8.35 30.28
C ASP A 124 1.89 -7.75 29.76
N LEU A 125 1.52 -8.09 28.53
CA LEU A 125 0.28 -7.62 27.89
C LEU A 125 -0.95 -8.46 28.23
N ARG A 126 -0.80 -9.56 28.99
CA ARG A 126 -1.92 -10.38 29.47
C ARG A 126 -2.92 -9.54 30.27
N GLY A 127 -4.20 -9.60 29.90
CA GLY A 127 -5.28 -8.82 30.50
C GLY A 127 -5.33 -7.34 30.10
N LYS A 128 -4.39 -6.88 29.29
CA LYS A 128 -4.27 -5.48 28.86
C LYS A 128 -5.18 -5.13 27.67
N ARG A 129 -5.39 -3.82 27.46
CA ARG A 129 -6.14 -3.26 26.35
C ARG A 129 -5.18 -2.96 25.20
N LEU A 130 -5.37 -3.63 24.08
CA LEU A 130 -4.49 -3.52 22.91
C LEU A 130 -5.24 -2.92 21.74
N ALA A 131 -4.61 -1.98 21.04
CA ALA A 131 -5.18 -1.41 19.83
C ALA A 131 -4.39 -1.80 18.57
N GLY A 132 -5.14 -1.98 17.48
CA GLY A 132 -4.63 -2.20 16.13
C GLY A 132 -5.75 -2.02 15.10
N ASN A 133 -5.39 -1.87 13.83
CA ASN A 133 -6.38 -1.81 12.77
C ASN A 133 -6.99 -3.20 12.50
N LYS A 134 -8.32 -3.26 12.38
CA LYS A 134 -9.04 -4.51 12.12
C LYS A 134 -8.72 -5.05 10.73
N GLY A 135 -8.46 -6.35 10.62
CA GLY A 135 -8.23 -7.04 9.35
C GLY A 135 -6.90 -6.70 8.66
N GLY A 136 -5.99 -6.02 9.33
CA GLY A 136 -4.71 -5.61 8.78
C GLY A 136 -3.52 -5.92 9.69
N TRP A 137 -2.38 -5.31 9.38
CA TRP A 137 -1.11 -5.60 10.04
C TRP A 137 -1.12 -5.44 11.56
N GLY A 138 -1.77 -4.40 12.08
CA GLY A 138 -1.80 -4.17 13.54
C GLY A 138 -2.46 -5.32 14.30
N GLN A 139 -3.60 -5.81 13.82
CA GLN A 139 -4.25 -6.97 14.43
C GLN A 139 -3.40 -8.23 14.29
N PHE A 140 -2.86 -8.46 13.09
CA PHE A 140 -2.03 -9.64 12.82
C PHE A 140 -0.75 -9.64 13.67
N LEU A 141 -0.03 -8.50 13.74
CA LEU A 141 1.19 -8.37 14.52
C LEU A 141 0.95 -8.69 16.00
N ILE A 142 -0.15 -8.17 16.59
CA ILE A 142 -0.52 -8.50 17.98
C ILE A 142 -0.76 -10.00 18.12
N LEU A 143 -1.59 -10.60 17.26
CA LEU A 143 -1.92 -12.03 17.34
C LEU A 143 -0.70 -12.92 17.15
N ALA A 144 0.20 -12.56 16.23
CA ALA A 144 1.44 -13.28 16.01
C ALA A 144 2.39 -13.18 17.21
N ALA A 145 2.49 -12.00 17.84
CA ALA A 145 3.29 -11.80 19.03
C ALA A 145 2.71 -12.55 20.25
N LEU A 146 1.39 -12.55 20.41
CA LEU A 146 0.71 -13.32 21.48
C LEU A 146 0.89 -14.83 21.28
N GLU A 147 0.75 -15.34 20.04
CA GLU A 147 0.99 -16.75 19.69
C GLU A 147 2.41 -17.16 20.07
N GLN A 148 3.42 -16.36 19.70
CA GLN A 148 4.82 -16.61 20.03
C GLN A 148 5.07 -16.61 21.53
N ALA A 149 4.36 -15.76 22.29
CA ALA A 149 4.45 -15.68 23.76
C ALA A 149 3.57 -16.71 24.48
N GLY A 150 2.84 -17.57 23.76
CA GLY A 150 1.94 -18.57 24.37
C GLY A 150 0.74 -17.94 25.09
N ILE A 151 0.25 -16.79 24.61
CA ILE A 151 -0.88 -16.08 25.22
C ILE A 151 -2.09 -16.24 24.30
N PRO A 152 -3.19 -16.88 24.75
CA PRO A 152 -4.44 -16.90 24.02
C PRO A 152 -4.99 -15.50 23.72
N ALA A 153 -5.55 -15.31 22.53
CA ALA A 153 -6.03 -14.00 22.06
C ALA A 153 -7.21 -13.44 22.89
N ASP A 154 -7.95 -14.30 23.60
CA ASP A 154 -9.04 -13.93 24.51
C ASP A 154 -8.54 -13.41 25.88
N GLN A 155 -7.25 -13.53 26.13
CA GLN A 155 -6.63 -13.00 27.35
C GLN A 155 -6.18 -11.54 27.23
N VAL A 156 -6.53 -10.86 26.13
CA VAL A 156 -6.35 -9.42 25.96
C VAL A 156 -7.67 -8.75 25.58
N LYS A 157 -7.77 -7.45 25.82
CA LYS A 157 -8.95 -6.67 25.44
C LYS A 157 -8.66 -5.91 24.17
N TRP A 158 -9.49 -6.09 23.15
CA TRP A 158 -9.28 -5.51 21.83
C TRP A 158 -9.94 -4.14 21.66
N SER A 159 -9.22 -3.21 21.04
CA SER A 159 -9.73 -1.93 20.55
C SER A 159 -9.33 -1.76 19.09
N TYR A 160 -10.30 -1.66 18.19
CA TYR A 160 -10.04 -1.43 16.76
C TYR A 160 -10.12 0.06 16.47
N LEU A 161 -8.96 0.70 16.36
CA LEU A 161 -8.82 2.14 16.22
C LEU A 161 -7.97 2.49 14.99
N GLY A 162 -8.29 3.61 14.36
CA GLY A 162 -7.41 4.24 13.37
C GLY A 162 -6.14 4.82 14.02
N PRO A 163 -5.10 5.14 13.22
CA PRO A 163 -3.80 5.55 13.77
C PRO A 163 -3.87 6.77 14.71
N ILE A 164 -4.64 7.79 14.34
CA ILE A 164 -4.78 9.04 15.12
C ILE A 164 -5.46 8.77 16.46
N ASP A 165 -6.58 8.05 16.43
CA ASP A 165 -7.36 7.73 17.65
C ASP A 165 -6.58 6.79 18.57
N ALA A 166 -5.86 5.81 17.99
CA ALA A 166 -5.04 4.88 18.76
C ALA A 166 -3.88 5.60 19.47
N ARG A 167 -3.23 6.58 18.80
CA ARG A 167 -2.18 7.40 19.42
C ARG A 167 -2.74 8.19 20.61
N ALA A 168 -3.89 8.84 20.42
CA ALA A 168 -4.56 9.58 21.51
C ALA A 168 -4.98 8.64 22.67
N ALA A 169 -5.50 7.46 22.35
CA ALA A 169 -5.87 6.45 23.35
C ALA A 169 -4.68 5.90 24.12
N LEU A 170 -3.50 5.73 23.48
CA LEU A 170 -2.26 5.34 24.13
C LEU A 170 -1.77 6.45 25.07
N ALA A 171 -1.76 7.69 24.60
CA ALA A 171 -1.32 8.85 25.41
C ALA A 171 -2.22 9.10 26.62
N SER A 172 -3.53 8.90 26.49
CA SER A 172 -4.50 9.04 27.61
C SER A 172 -4.55 7.84 28.56
N GLY A 173 -3.86 6.74 28.24
CA GLY A 173 -3.96 5.49 29.00
C GLY A 173 -5.28 4.75 28.82
N SER A 174 -6.08 5.09 27.79
CA SER A 174 -7.30 4.35 27.43
C SER A 174 -7.00 2.97 26.84
N ILE A 175 -5.81 2.80 26.26
CA ILE A 175 -5.22 1.51 25.87
C ILE A 175 -3.83 1.36 26.50
N ASP A 176 -3.37 0.12 26.62
CA ASP A 176 -2.11 -0.21 27.27
C ASP A 176 -0.98 -0.49 26.26
N ALA A 177 -1.33 -0.91 25.02
CA ALA A 177 -0.39 -1.09 23.92
C ALA A 177 -1.06 -0.84 22.57
N TRP A 178 -0.24 -0.51 21.55
CA TRP A 178 -0.68 -0.17 20.21
C TRP A 178 0.24 -0.78 19.15
N ALA A 179 -0.33 -1.56 18.23
CA ALA A 179 0.39 -2.07 17.07
C ALA A 179 0.17 -1.17 15.86
N ILE A 180 1.26 -0.67 15.27
CA ILE A 180 1.25 0.34 14.20
C ILE A 180 2.50 0.23 13.31
N TRP A 181 2.51 0.99 12.22
CA TRP A 181 3.57 1.08 11.23
C TRP A 181 4.13 2.51 11.10
N GLU A 182 5.23 2.66 10.37
CA GLU A 182 5.83 3.97 10.08
C GLU A 182 4.91 4.89 9.24
N PRO A 183 4.91 6.20 9.42
CA PRO A 183 5.76 7.00 10.34
C PRO A 183 5.20 7.12 11.78
N TYR A 184 4.13 6.43 12.10
CA TYR A 184 3.49 6.52 13.42
C TYR A 184 4.36 5.93 14.54
N VAL A 185 5.16 4.89 14.24
CA VAL A 185 6.13 4.31 15.19
C VAL A 185 7.14 5.39 15.58
N SER A 186 7.85 5.97 14.61
CA SER A 186 8.83 7.03 14.85
C SER A 186 8.21 8.24 15.53
N THR A 187 7.00 8.63 15.13
CA THR A 187 6.29 9.76 15.74
C THR A 187 6.01 9.49 17.23
N ALA A 188 5.44 8.33 17.56
CA ALA A 188 5.13 8.00 18.96
C ALA A 188 6.39 7.84 19.82
N VAL A 189 7.46 7.25 19.28
CA VAL A 189 8.73 7.10 19.99
C VAL A 189 9.39 8.43 20.27
N VAL A 190 9.48 9.31 19.26
CA VAL A 190 10.23 10.58 19.37
C VAL A 190 9.41 11.66 20.08
N GLN A 191 8.13 11.82 19.75
CA GLN A 191 7.31 12.90 20.32
C GLN A 191 6.66 12.52 21.64
N ASP A 192 6.17 11.27 21.77
CA ASP A 192 5.38 10.85 22.94
C ASP A 192 6.24 10.03 23.93
N GLY A 193 7.47 9.68 23.54
CA GLY A 193 8.36 8.85 24.35
C GLY A 193 7.89 7.38 24.47
N ALA A 194 7.00 6.94 23.59
CA ALA A 194 6.53 5.56 23.59
C ALA A 194 7.70 4.58 23.39
N ARG A 195 7.56 3.36 23.93
CA ARG A 195 8.59 2.32 23.81
C ARG A 195 8.12 1.18 22.93
N VAL A 196 9.01 0.72 22.08
CA VAL A 196 8.82 -0.53 21.32
C VAL A 196 9.09 -1.72 22.24
N ILE A 197 8.17 -2.68 22.29
CA ILE A 197 8.35 -3.95 23.04
C ILE A 197 8.40 -5.17 22.11
N ALA A 198 7.97 -5.03 20.87
CA ALA A 198 8.17 -5.99 19.78
C ALA A 198 8.04 -5.25 18.44
N ASP A 199 8.68 -5.77 17.39
CA ASP A 199 8.54 -5.34 16.02
C ASP A 199 8.05 -6.49 15.12
N GLY A 200 8.03 -6.28 13.80
CA GLY A 200 7.58 -7.27 12.83
C GLY A 200 8.54 -8.45 12.61
N THR A 201 9.72 -8.47 13.23
CA THR A 201 10.77 -9.47 12.99
C THR A 201 10.27 -10.89 13.28
N GLY A 202 10.23 -11.73 12.24
CA GLY A 202 9.73 -13.10 12.32
C GLY A 202 8.22 -13.22 12.57
N LEU A 203 7.49 -12.11 12.61
CA LEU A 203 6.06 -12.07 12.90
C LEU A 203 5.20 -11.76 11.67
N THR A 204 5.62 -10.78 10.85
CA THR A 204 4.84 -10.29 9.70
C THR A 204 5.66 -10.31 8.41
N PRO A 205 5.04 -10.50 7.22
CA PRO A 205 5.74 -10.43 5.92
C PRO A 205 6.23 -9.04 5.54
N THR A 206 5.62 -7.98 6.11
CA THR A 206 5.90 -6.56 5.82
C THR A 206 5.76 -6.19 4.34
N ILE A 207 4.88 -6.88 3.62
CA ILE A 207 4.62 -6.66 2.19
C ILE A 207 3.46 -5.68 2.02
N THR A 208 3.61 -4.77 1.06
CA THR A 208 2.55 -3.90 0.59
C THR A 208 2.40 -4.08 -0.91
N PHE A 209 1.18 -4.33 -1.36
CA PHE A 209 0.87 -4.55 -2.77
C PHE A 209 0.38 -3.29 -3.48
N LEU A 210 0.79 -3.16 -4.73
CA LEU A 210 0.10 -2.33 -5.72
C LEU A 210 -1.07 -3.16 -6.24
N VAL A 211 -2.29 -2.73 -5.93
CA VAL A 211 -3.53 -3.46 -6.21
C VAL A 211 -4.32 -2.73 -7.28
N ALA A 212 -4.68 -3.41 -8.35
CA ALA A 212 -5.49 -2.87 -9.44
C ALA A 212 -6.82 -3.62 -9.58
N THR A 213 -7.85 -2.94 -10.09
CA THR A 213 -9.12 -3.56 -10.48
C THR A 213 -8.92 -4.40 -11.73
N GLN A 214 -9.73 -5.45 -11.90
CA GLN A 214 -9.69 -6.28 -13.10
C GLN A 214 -10.05 -5.47 -14.36
N ASP A 215 -10.97 -4.51 -14.25
CA ASP A 215 -11.31 -3.59 -15.32
C ASP A 215 -10.12 -2.73 -15.75
N ALA A 216 -9.41 -2.12 -14.80
CA ALA A 216 -8.21 -1.33 -15.09
C ALA A 216 -7.09 -2.19 -15.71
N ILE A 217 -6.91 -3.44 -15.26
CA ILE A 217 -5.96 -4.39 -15.86
C ILE A 217 -6.32 -4.67 -17.31
N ALA A 218 -7.59 -4.83 -17.64
CA ALA A 218 -8.04 -5.09 -18.99
C ALA A 218 -7.94 -3.86 -19.90
N GLN A 219 -8.33 -2.69 -19.40
CA GLN A 219 -8.50 -1.48 -20.24
C GLN A 219 -7.30 -0.52 -20.21
N ARG A 220 -6.50 -0.51 -19.12
CA ARG A 220 -5.43 0.46 -18.85
C ARG A 220 -4.07 -0.19 -18.61
N ARG A 221 -3.87 -1.41 -19.13
CA ARG A 221 -2.68 -2.22 -18.85
C ARG A 221 -1.37 -1.48 -19.11
N ALA A 222 -1.23 -0.78 -20.25
CA ALA A 222 -0.01 -0.06 -20.59
C ALA A 222 0.33 1.03 -19.55
N ALA A 223 -0.68 1.79 -19.10
CA ALA A 223 -0.50 2.80 -18.06
C ALA A 223 -0.12 2.16 -16.70
N LEU A 224 -0.73 1.03 -16.33
CA LEU A 224 -0.41 0.30 -15.09
C LEU A 224 1.03 -0.26 -15.12
N VAL A 225 1.50 -0.79 -16.26
CA VAL A 225 2.88 -1.27 -16.42
C VAL A 225 3.88 -0.13 -16.26
N ASP A 226 3.66 1.01 -16.91
CA ASP A 226 4.54 2.19 -16.80
C ASP A 226 4.48 2.77 -15.37
N PHE A 227 3.30 2.89 -14.77
CA PHE A 227 3.13 3.36 -13.39
C PHE A 227 3.92 2.49 -12.40
N ARG A 228 3.77 1.16 -12.49
CA ARG A 228 4.53 0.22 -11.66
C ARG A 228 6.04 0.37 -11.86
N ARG A 229 6.52 0.46 -13.10
CA ARG A 229 7.94 0.64 -13.42
C ARG A 229 8.50 1.92 -12.78
N ARG A 230 7.79 3.05 -12.92
CA ARG A 230 8.17 4.33 -12.32
C ARG A 230 8.17 4.26 -10.79
N LEU A 231 7.19 3.60 -10.22
CA LEU A 231 7.10 3.41 -8.78
C LEU A 231 8.28 2.59 -8.24
N TYR A 232 8.68 1.54 -8.95
CA TYR A 232 9.86 0.74 -8.59
C TYR A 232 11.14 1.56 -8.66
N ALA A 233 11.31 2.37 -9.70
CA ALA A 233 12.43 3.31 -9.81
C ALA A 233 12.42 4.35 -8.67
N ALA A 234 11.25 4.84 -8.30
CA ALA A 234 11.10 5.79 -7.20
C ALA A 234 11.45 5.17 -5.84
N TRP A 235 11.04 3.94 -5.54
CA TRP A 235 11.44 3.25 -4.31
C TRP A 235 12.95 3.03 -4.25
N THR A 236 13.58 2.59 -5.36
CA THR A 236 15.05 2.45 -5.42
C THR A 236 15.74 3.78 -5.19
N TRP A 237 15.26 4.85 -5.85
CA TRP A 237 15.80 6.21 -5.65
C TRP A 237 15.66 6.65 -4.18
N GLY A 238 14.53 6.36 -3.55
CA GLY A 238 14.24 6.75 -2.15
C GLY A 238 15.23 6.19 -1.15
N LEU A 239 15.76 5.00 -1.36
CA LEU A 239 16.77 4.37 -0.49
C LEU A 239 18.07 5.18 -0.44
N ASP A 240 18.49 5.74 -1.59
CA ASP A 240 19.74 6.50 -1.70
C ASP A 240 19.55 7.99 -1.41
N HIS A 241 18.31 8.46 -1.24
CA HIS A 241 17.98 9.89 -1.13
C HIS A 241 17.08 10.20 0.08
N ILE A 242 17.22 9.44 1.17
CA ILE A 242 16.39 9.60 2.38
C ILE A 242 16.31 11.06 2.86
N PRO A 243 17.41 11.85 2.97
CA PRO A 243 17.30 13.23 3.42
C PRO A 243 16.40 14.10 2.52
N THR A 244 16.57 14.00 1.20
CA THR A 244 15.75 14.75 0.23
C THR A 244 14.28 14.34 0.30
N TYR A 245 14.02 13.04 0.37
CA TYR A 245 12.67 12.49 0.48
C TYR A 245 12.01 12.89 1.81
N ALA A 246 12.75 12.82 2.92
CA ALA A 246 12.26 13.21 4.24
C ALA A 246 11.91 14.69 4.32
N ALA A 247 12.77 15.57 3.81
CA ALA A 247 12.50 17.01 3.77
C ALA A 247 11.24 17.33 2.95
N TYR A 248 11.09 16.71 1.76
CA TYR A 248 9.90 16.88 0.94
C TYR A 248 8.63 16.41 1.66
N ASN A 249 8.66 15.21 2.23
CA ASN A 249 7.52 14.62 2.92
C ASN A 249 7.16 15.39 4.20
N ALA A 250 8.15 15.88 4.95
CA ALA A 250 7.94 16.73 6.11
C ALA A 250 7.16 18.01 5.75
N SER A 251 7.47 18.62 4.58
CA SER A 251 6.76 19.81 4.10
C SER A 251 5.26 19.53 3.79
N LEU A 252 4.91 18.30 3.40
CA LEU A 252 3.55 17.91 3.08
C LEU A 252 2.74 17.47 4.32
N THR A 253 3.43 16.83 5.28
CA THR A 253 2.79 16.24 6.47
C THR A 253 2.76 17.16 7.67
N GLY A 254 3.71 18.10 7.75
CA GLY A 254 3.96 18.93 8.93
C GLY A 254 4.70 18.18 10.06
N LEU A 255 5.14 16.94 9.80
CA LEU A 255 5.99 16.20 10.73
C LEU A 255 7.41 16.78 10.72
N PRO A 256 8.13 16.80 11.86
CA PRO A 256 9.54 17.16 11.89
C PRO A 256 10.37 16.25 10.97
N GLU A 257 11.23 16.88 10.15
CA GLU A 257 12.08 16.14 9.19
C GLU A 257 12.90 14.99 9.83
N PRO A 258 13.51 15.13 11.03
CA PRO A 258 14.23 14.03 11.64
C PRO A 258 13.35 12.80 11.95
N ILE A 259 12.05 13.00 12.23
CA ILE A 259 11.11 11.91 12.45
C ILE A 259 10.81 11.20 11.15
N VAL A 260 10.60 11.95 10.07
CA VAL A 260 10.33 11.39 8.74
C VAL A 260 11.56 10.67 8.20
N ALA A 261 12.76 11.22 8.39
CA ALA A 261 14.02 10.57 8.00
C ALA A 261 14.18 9.22 8.73
N ARG A 262 14.03 9.21 10.05
CA ARG A 262 14.04 7.98 10.84
C ARG A 262 13.00 6.97 10.35
N ALA A 263 11.78 7.42 10.06
CA ALA A 263 10.73 6.53 9.56
C ALA A 263 11.12 5.85 8.25
N TYR A 264 11.79 6.55 7.33
CA TYR A 264 12.27 5.97 6.08
C TYR A 264 13.49 5.05 6.25
N GLU A 265 14.39 5.37 7.17
CA GLU A 265 15.49 4.50 7.57
C GLU A 265 14.98 3.18 8.17
N ASP A 266 13.97 3.26 9.04
CA ASP A 266 13.36 2.10 9.68
C ASP A 266 12.45 1.32 8.72
N ASP A 267 11.76 2.00 7.79
CA ASP A 267 10.94 1.36 6.76
C ASP A 267 11.80 0.63 5.70
N HIS A 268 12.90 1.24 5.28
CA HIS A 268 13.84 0.69 4.30
C HIS A 268 13.15 -0.05 3.15
N ARG A 269 12.22 0.64 2.51
CA ARG A 269 11.28 0.06 1.54
C ARG A 269 11.95 -0.24 0.20
N THR A 270 11.91 -1.50 -0.20
CA THR A 270 12.48 -1.98 -1.47
C THR A 270 11.39 -2.43 -2.44
N PRO A 271 11.57 -2.24 -3.76
CA PRO A 271 10.71 -2.88 -4.76
C PRO A 271 10.70 -4.41 -4.56
N LEU A 272 9.55 -5.03 -4.76
CA LEU A 272 9.37 -6.46 -4.58
C LEU A 272 9.06 -7.14 -5.91
N GLN A 273 9.90 -8.09 -6.32
CA GLN A 273 9.57 -9.06 -7.35
C GLN A 273 8.69 -10.15 -6.73
N ILE A 274 7.51 -10.38 -7.30
CA ILE A 274 6.58 -11.38 -6.75
C ILE A 274 6.89 -12.75 -7.37
N ASP A 275 7.85 -13.45 -6.81
CA ASP A 275 8.20 -14.83 -7.16
C ASP A 275 7.43 -15.87 -6.32
N ASP A 276 7.73 -17.15 -6.53
CA ASP A 276 7.07 -18.24 -5.81
C ASP A 276 7.35 -18.20 -4.30
N SER A 277 8.50 -17.67 -3.88
CA SER A 277 8.86 -17.56 -2.47
C SER A 277 7.99 -16.49 -1.77
N VAL A 278 7.76 -15.37 -2.44
CA VAL A 278 6.86 -14.31 -1.96
C VAL A 278 5.43 -14.81 -1.88
N VAL A 279 4.96 -15.52 -2.91
CA VAL A 279 3.61 -16.14 -2.90
C VAL A 279 3.47 -17.10 -1.72
N ALA A 280 4.47 -17.96 -1.48
CA ALA A 280 4.46 -18.91 -0.36
C ALA A 280 4.47 -18.21 1.01
N GLU A 281 5.25 -17.14 1.16
CA GLU A 281 5.29 -16.33 2.39
C GLU A 281 3.93 -15.68 2.69
N VAL A 282 3.33 -15.06 1.68
CA VAL A 282 1.99 -14.44 1.82
C VAL A 282 0.92 -15.50 2.05
N GLN A 283 1.04 -16.70 1.45
CA GLN A 283 0.14 -17.83 1.72
C GLN A 283 0.22 -18.27 3.19
N GLN A 284 1.42 -18.35 3.77
CA GLN A 284 1.59 -18.67 5.19
C GLN A 284 0.93 -17.61 6.09
N ALA A 285 1.06 -16.33 5.75
CA ALA A 285 0.39 -15.25 6.48
C ALA A 285 -1.13 -15.32 6.34
N ALA A 286 -1.65 -15.66 5.16
CA ALA A 286 -3.08 -15.89 4.92
C ALA A 286 -3.61 -17.08 5.73
N ASP A 287 -2.89 -18.19 5.77
CA ASP A 287 -3.25 -19.38 6.56
C ASP A 287 -3.22 -19.09 8.07
N ARG A 288 -2.26 -18.30 8.55
CA ARG A 288 -2.26 -17.79 9.94
C ARG A 288 -3.44 -16.86 10.20
N SER A 289 -3.74 -15.95 9.26
CA SER A 289 -4.88 -15.04 9.36
C SER A 289 -6.23 -15.78 9.44
N LEU A 290 -6.36 -16.92 8.72
CA LEU A 290 -7.52 -17.78 8.85
C LEU A 290 -7.61 -18.39 10.26
N ARG A 291 -6.51 -18.91 10.82
CA ARG A 291 -6.48 -19.44 12.19
C ARG A 291 -6.78 -18.38 13.25
N TYR A 292 -6.38 -17.14 12.98
CA TYR A 292 -6.64 -15.99 13.85
C TYR A 292 -8.08 -15.44 13.73
N GLY A 293 -8.89 -15.96 12.80
CA GLY A 293 -10.23 -15.44 12.54
C GLY A 293 -10.25 -14.05 11.85
N ILE A 294 -9.12 -13.63 11.27
CA ILE A 294 -9.04 -12.40 10.46
C ILE A 294 -9.65 -12.66 9.09
N LEU A 295 -9.25 -13.76 8.41
CA LEU A 295 -9.83 -14.18 7.15
C LEU A 295 -11.02 -15.11 7.40
N PRO A 296 -12.14 -14.93 6.68
CA PRO A 296 -13.33 -15.76 6.86
C PRO A 296 -13.23 -17.12 6.19
N ARG A 297 -12.31 -17.30 5.24
CA ARG A 297 -12.14 -18.53 4.47
C ARG A 297 -10.70 -18.71 4.01
N LYS A 298 -10.35 -19.97 3.68
CA LYS A 298 -9.08 -20.29 3.04
C LYS A 298 -8.98 -19.61 1.67
N LEU A 299 -7.81 -19.08 1.36
CA LEU A 299 -7.50 -18.42 0.09
C LEU A 299 -6.39 -19.16 -0.65
N ASP A 300 -6.46 -19.10 -1.97
CA ASP A 300 -5.33 -19.33 -2.86
C ASP A 300 -4.72 -17.95 -3.17
N VAL A 301 -3.59 -17.64 -2.57
CA VAL A 301 -2.90 -16.35 -2.73
C VAL A 301 -2.39 -16.18 -4.16
N ALA A 302 -1.96 -17.27 -4.82
CA ALA A 302 -1.49 -17.21 -6.21
C ALA A 302 -2.59 -16.67 -7.15
N ALA A 303 -3.85 -17.05 -6.91
CA ALA A 303 -4.98 -16.55 -7.69
C ALA A 303 -5.30 -15.06 -7.45
N ALA A 304 -4.83 -14.48 -6.34
CA ALA A 304 -5.01 -13.07 -6.04
C ALA A 304 -3.98 -12.14 -6.72
N ILE A 305 -2.94 -12.73 -7.32
CA ILE A 305 -1.78 -12.00 -7.87
C ILE A 305 -1.76 -12.16 -9.40
N ASP A 306 -1.63 -11.07 -10.13
CA ASP A 306 -1.40 -11.08 -11.58
C ASP A 306 0.10 -10.96 -11.88
N ARG A 307 0.78 -12.07 -11.99
CA ARG A 307 2.23 -12.16 -12.27
C ARG A 307 2.59 -11.80 -13.70
N SER A 308 1.63 -11.58 -14.60
CA SER A 308 1.91 -11.13 -15.97
C SER A 308 2.50 -9.71 -16.04
N PHE A 309 2.50 -9.00 -14.92
CA PHE A 309 3.21 -7.72 -14.76
C PHE A 309 4.70 -7.90 -14.40
N ASP A 310 5.15 -9.09 -14.00
CA ASP A 310 6.54 -9.38 -13.60
C ASP A 310 7.43 -9.81 -14.79
N GLY A 311 6.95 -9.70 -16.02
CA GLY A 311 7.73 -9.93 -17.23
C GLY A 311 9.01 -9.09 -17.26
N PRO A 312 10.05 -9.49 -18.05
CA PRO A 312 11.28 -8.72 -18.15
C PRO A 312 10.93 -7.27 -18.47
N ALA A 313 11.55 -6.34 -17.72
CA ALA A 313 11.45 -4.93 -18.05
C ALA A 313 11.73 -4.79 -19.54
N VAL A 314 10.75 -4.29 -20.29
CA VAL A 314 10.95 -4.01 -21.73
C VAL A 314 12.07 -2.97 -21.76
N THR A 315 13.30 -3.44 -22.00
CA THR A 315 14.43 -2.59 -22.32
C THR A 315 14.12 -1.97 -23.67
N GLN A 316 13.67 -0.71 -23.69
CA GLN A 316 13.73 0.16 -24.85
C GLN A 316 15.02 0.94 -24.80
#